data_8036ad2a7bc94448c6f25b8193a2944d
#
_entry.id   8036ad2a7bc94448c6f25b8193a2944d
#
_cell.length_a   1.000
_cell.length_b   1.000
_cell.length_c   1.000
_cell.angle_alpha   90.00
_cell.angle_beta   90.00
_cell.angle_gamma   90.00
#
_symmetry.space_group_name_H-M   'P 1'
#
loop_
_entity.id
_entity.type
_entity.pdbx_description
1 polymer ?
#
loop_
_entity_poly.entity_id
_entity_poly.type
_entity_poly.pdbx_seq_one_letter_code
_entity_poly.pdbx_strand_id
1 'polypeptide(L)'
;TDIKNVTASGMIMAGDPDYKPLADVMKRKGITFSQTEFVKQVGSAGFAKMMYPMVIPLHSLTRDEVISRSISRLQIAERFVRAIHERSVRLIMVRPYDLNMGNRMEIFREDLEFTGESIKARGYDFGWPSNLNVWAESMPGALACGIVLVFCSWFYMVRLNTGGEGNVSIRTLSFLIFASLLVFAGIF
;
A
#
# COMPACT_ATOMS: atom_id res chain seq x y z
N THR A 1 -4.70 25.99 14.60
CA THR A 1 -4.51 24.53 14.62
C THR A 1 -4.12 24.12 13.20
N ASP A 2 -2.87 23.69 13.01
CA ASP A 2 -2.41 23.29 11.69
C ASP A 2 -2.82 21.83 11.44
N ILE A 3 -3.69 21.61 10.46
CA ILE A 3 -4.07 20.28 9.99
C ILE A 3 -2.92 19.77 9.14
N LYS A 4 -2.29 18.68 9.57
CA LYS A 4 -1.16 18.07 8.86
C LYS A 4 -1.55 16.80 8.07
N ASN A 5 -2.64 16.14 8.48
CA ASN A 5 -3.09 14.90 7.88
C ASN A 5 -4.60 14.82 7.82
N VAL A 6 -5.12 14.25 6.76
CA VAL A 6 -6.56 14.05 6.55
C VAL A 6 -6.80 12.61 6.09
N THR A 7 -7.77 11.95 6.69
CA THR A 7 -8.31 10.68 6.22
C THR A 7 -9.74 10.87 5.78
N ALA A 8 -10.12 10.23 4.69
CA ALA A 8 -11.50 10.26 4.23
C ALA A 8 -12.32 9.18 4.93
N SER A 9 -13.52 9.54 5.35
CA SER A 9 -14.54 8.62 5.86
C SER A 9 -15.74 8.59 4.91
N GLY A 10 -16.50 7.49 4.94
CA GLY A 10 -17.66 7.32 4.07
C GLY A 10 -17.38 6.45 2.85
N MET A 11 -18.40 6.26 2.00
CA MET A 11 -18.34 5.35 0.86
C MET A 11 -17.75 5.99 -0.41
N ILE A 12 -17.76 7.30 -0.50
CA ILE A 12 -17.32 8.08 -1.66
C ILE A 12 -16.29 9.09 -1.19
N MET A 13 -15.20 9.22 -1.95
CA MET A 13 -14.16 10.21 -1.69
C MET A 13 -14.69 11.63 -1.93
N ALA A 14 -14.35 12.56 -1.04
CA ALA A 14 -14.70 13.96 -1.24
C ALA A 14 -14.07 14.49 -2.55
N GLY A 15 -14.87 15.23 -3.32
CA GLY A 15 -14.44 15.77 -4.62
C GLY A 15 -14.78 14.88 -5.82
N ASP A 16 -15.40 13.69 -5.61
CA ASP A 16 -15.83 12.83 -6.71
C ASP A 16 -16.79 13.57 -7.68
N PRO A 17 -16.62 13.46 -9.00
CA PRO A 17 -15.60 12.73 -9.75
C PRO A 17 -14.30 13.51 -10.01
N ASP A 18 -14.22 14.82 -9.70
CA ASP A 18 -13.04 15.65 -9.93
C ASP A 18 -12.27 15.93 -8.64
N TYR A 19 -11.25 15.13 -8.39
CA TYR A 19 -10.41 15.22 -7.19
C TYR A 19 -9.29 16.26 -7.28
N LYS A 20 -9.03 16.79 -8.48
CA LYS A 20 -7.87 17.66 -8.72
C LYS A 20 -7.87 18.93 -7.85
N PRO A 21 -8.99 19.69 -7.73
CA PRO A 21 -9.00 20.90 -6.91
C PRO A 21 -8.66 20.62 -5.43
N LEU A 22 -9.17 19.50 -4.89
CA LEU A 22 -8.90 19.10 -3.51
C LEU A 22 -7.42 18.70 -3.33
N ALA A 23 -6.90 17.89 -4.24
CA ALA A 23 -5.51 17.46 -4.22
C ALA A 23 -4.54 18.65 -4.30
N ASP A 24 -4.81 19.61 -5.19
CA ASP A 24 -3.99 20.81 -5.37
C ASP A 24 -3.99 21.70 -4.11
N VAL A 25 -5.13 21.84 -3.44
CA VAL A 25 -5.21 22.57 -2.18
C VAL A 25 -4.42 21.87 -1.08
N MET A 26 -4.58 20.55 -0.94
CA MET A 26 -3.87 19.76 0.08
C MET A 26 -2.35 19.82 -0.14
N LYS A 27 -1.89 19.65 -1.38
CA LYS A 27 -0.46 19.74 -1.73
C LYS A 27 0.12 21.12 -1.41
N ARG A 28 -0.56 22.19 -1.79
CA ARG A 28 -0.10 23.55 -1.49
C ARG A 28 0.00 23.83 0.01
N LYS A 29 -0.85 23.22 0.81
CA LYS A 29 -0.86 23.39 2.27
C LYS A 29 0.02 22.38 2.99
N GLY A 30 0.71 21.48 2.28
CA GLY A 30 1.52 20.44 2.90
C GLY A 30 0.71 19.42 3.70
N ILE A 31 -0.57 19.22 3.35
CA ILE A 31 -1.46 18.29 4.05
C ILE A 31 -1.32 16.91 3.40
N THR A 32 -1.01 15.90 4.19
CA THR A 32 -0.91 14.51 3.74
C THR A 32 -2.28 13.83 3.74
N PHE A 33 -2.45 12.87 2.85
CA PHE A 33 -3.64 12.03 2.77
C PHE A 33 -3.37 10.66 3.39
N SER A 34 -4.19 10.25 4.35
CA SER A 34 -4.13 8.90 4.90
C SER A 34 -5.12 8.00 4.18
N GLN A 35 -4.57 7.03 3.45
CA GLN A 35 -5.36 6.01 2.77
C GLN A 35 -5.57 4.81 3.69
N THR A 36 -6.83 4.55 4.05
CA THR A 36 -7.19 3.40 4.88
C THR A 36 -7.15 2.13 4.04
N GLU A 37 -6.43 1.12 4.53
CA GLU A 37 -6.36 -0.19 3.90
C GLU A 37 -7.71 -0.92 3.97
N PHE A 38 -7.99 -1.73 2.95
CA PHE A 38 -9.16 -2.62 2.86
C PHE A 38 -10.53 -1.92 2.90
N VAL A 39 -10.58 -0.61 2.78
CA VAL A 39 -11.83 0.13 2.66
C VAL A 39 -12.20 0.26 1.19
N LYS A 40 -13.41 -0.21 0.84
CA LYS A 40 -13.98 -0.03 -0.51
C LYS A 40 -14.60 1.36 -0.63
N GLN A 41 -13.78 2.39 -0.70
CA GLN A 41 -14.22 3.75 -0.92
C GLN A 41 -14.05 4.12 -2.40
N VAL A 42 -15.14 4.55 -3.03
CA VAL A 42 -15.12 5.00 -4.43
C VAL A 42 -14.19 6.22 -4.55
N GLY A 43 -13.28 6.19 -5.51
CA GLY A 43 -12.36 7.29 -5.80
C GLY A 43 -11.10 7.36 -4.95
N SER A 44 -11.03 6.65 -3.81
CA SER A 44 -9.88 6.71 -2.89
C SER A 44 -8.54 6.36 -3.57
N ALA A 45 -8.51 5.34 -4.42
CA ALA A 45 -7.29 4.95 -5.13
C ALA A 45 -6.86 6.01 -6.18
N GLY A 46 -7.80 6.62 -6.88
CA GLY A 46 -7.54 7.71 -7.82
C GLY A 46 -7.00 8.95 -7.11
N PHE A 47 -7.61 9.32 -5.99
CA PHE A 47 -7.15 10.42 -5.16
C PHE A 47 -5.75 10.18 -4.58
N ALA A 48 -5.48 8.98 -4.08
CA ALA A 48 -4.17 8.61 -3.57
C ALA A 48 -3.07 8.73 -4.64
N LYS A 49 -3.34 8.30 -5.88
CA LYS A 49 -2.41 8.51 -7.01
C LYS A 49 -2.12 9.99 -7.25
N MET A 50 -3.14 10.84 -7.21
CA MET A 50 -2.95 12.29 -7.37
C MET A 50 -2.16 12.88 -6.21
N MET A 51 -2.37 12.41 -4.98
CA MET A 51 -1.67 12.90 -3.79
C MET A 51 -0.24 12.40 -3.66
N TYR A 52 0.15 11.37 -4.39
CA TYR A 52 1.51 10.83 -4.30
C TYR A 52 2.59 11.92 -4.48
N PRO A 53 3.67 11.95 -3.69
CA PRO A 53 4.07 11.01 -2.63
C PRO A 53 3.50 11.33 -1.23
N MET A 54 2.61 12.32 -1.11
CA MET A 54 2.01 12.80 0.15
C MET A 54 0.87 11.88 0.62
N VAL A 55 1.08 10.56 0.54
CA VAL A 55 0.14 9.54 0.98
C VAL A 55 0.73 8.73 2.11
N ILE A 56 -0.07 8.47 3.14
CA ILE A 56 0.33 7.67 4.30
C ILE A 56 -0.62 6.47 4.40
N PRO A 57 -0.10 5.23 4.34
CA PRO A 57 -0.90 4.04 4.57
C PRO A 57 -1.41 4.01 6.01
N LEU A 58 -2.73 3.89 6.18
CA LEU A 58 -3.41 3.81 7.46
C LEU A 58 -4.08 2.45 7.61
N HIS A 59 -3.86 1.80 8.74
CA HIS A 59 -4.58 0.59 9.11
C HIS A 59 -5.53 0.85 10.27
N SER A 60 -6.75 0.32 10.15
CA SER A 60 -7.76 0.41 11.19
C SER A 60 -8.59 -0.86 11.19
N LEU A 61 -8.95 -1.34 12.38
CA LEU A 61 -9.93 -2.39 12.55
C LEU A 61 -11.29 -1.74 12.85
N THR A 62 -12.35 -2.27 12.25
CA THR A 62 -13.69 -1.83 12.58
C THR A 62 -14.20 -2.53 13.84
N ARG A 63 -15.07 -1.86 14.59
CA ARG A 63 -15.69 -2.47 15.76
C ARG A 63 -16.46 -3.74 15.39
N ASP A 64 -17.20 -3.69 14.30
CA ASP A 64 -18.01 -4.83 13.84
C ASP A 64 -17.13 -6.04 13.49
N GLU A 65 -15.94 -5.80 12.91
CA GLU A 65 -14.99 -6.88 12.66
C GLU A 65 -14.47 -7.49 13.96
N VAL A 66 -14.13 -6.66 14.94
CA VAL A 66 -13.61 -7.13 16.24
C VAL A 66 -14.66 -7.95 16.98
N ILE A 67 -15.89 -7.47 17.02
CA ILE A 67 -16.99 -8.15 17.72
C ILE A 67 -17.41 -9.43 16.98
N SER A 68 -17.67 -9.35 15.67
CA SER A 68 -18.19 -10.49 14.90
C SER A 68 -17.21 -11.67 14.85
N ARG A 69 -15.90 -11.38 14.91
CA ARG A 69 -14.85 -12.40 14.91
C ARG A 69 -14.28 -12.70 16.28
N SER A 70 -14.83 -12.11 17.33
CA SER A 70 -14.36 -12.26 18.72
C SER A 70 -12.84 -12.08 18.84
N ILE A 71 -12.30 -11.03 18.21
CA ILE A 71 -10.85 -10.78 18.13
C ILE A 71 -10.37 -10.32 19.52
N SER A 72 -9.44 -11.04 20.10
CA SER A 72 -8.85 -10.70 21.40
C SER A 72 -7.91 -9.48 21.31
N ARG A 73 -7.63 -8.84 22.46
CA ARG A 73 -6.66 -7.73 22.59
C ARG A 73 -5.29 -8.09 21.99
N LEU A 74 -4.80 -9.28 22.26
CA LEU A 74 -3.53 -9.77 21.72
C LEU A 74 -3.57 -9.86 20.18
N GLN A 75 -4.64 -10.43 19.63
CA GLN A 75 -4.79 -10.54 18.19
C GLN A 75 -4.92 -9.18 17.49
N ILE A 76 -5.52 -8.18 18.15
CA ILE A 76 -5.57 -6.81 17.64
C ILE A 76 -4.15 -6.24 17.55
N ALA A 77 -3.38 -6.33 18.62
CA ALA A 77 -1.99 -5.85 18.66
C ALA A 77 -1.11 -6.57 17.61
N GLU A 78 -1.23 -7.89 17.48
CA GLU A 78 -0.49 -8.65 16.46
C GLU A 78 -0.86 -8.26 15.04
N ARG A 79 -2.13 -7.93 14.77
CA ARG A 79 -2.55 -7.43 13.45
C ARG A 79 -1.94 -6.09 13.13
N PHE A 80 -1.86 -5.17 14.10
CA PHE A 80 -1.21 -3.89 13.91
C PHE A 80 0.30 -4.05 13.68
N VAL A 81 0.96 -4.89 14.46
CA VAL A 81 2.39 -5.20 14.26
C VAL A 81 2.65 -5.77 12.87
N ARG A 82 1.83 -6.72 12.42
CA ARG A 82 1.94 -7.25 11.05
C ARG A 82 1.67 -6.20 9.97
N ALA A 83 0.70 -5.33 10.19
CA ALA A 83 0.43 -4.24 9.25
C ALA A 83 1.66 -3.32 9.08
N ILE A 84 2.33 -2.99 10.17
CA ILE A 84 3.56 -2.19 10.14
C ILE A 84 4.68 -2.95 9.41
N HIS A 85 4.93 -4.21 9.81
CA HIS A 85 6.07 -4.98 9.34
C HIS A 85 5.93 -5.43 7.87
N GLU A 86 4.78 -5.97 7.52
CA GLU A 86 4.57 -6.60 6.21
C GLU A 86 4.10 -5.63 5.13
N ARG A 87 3.39 -4.57 5.52
CA ARG A 87 2.73 -3.64 4.59
C ARG A 87 3.21 -2.21 4.70
N SER A 88 4.22 -1.97 5.53
CA SER A 88 4.79 -0.63 5.74
C SER A 88 3.75 0.43 6.16
N VAL A 89 2.72 0.01 6.90
CA VAL A 89 1.74 0.92 7.47
C VAL A 89 2.44 1.88 8.44
N ARG A 90 2.15 3.16 8.33
CA ARG A 90 2.80 4.22 9.14
C ARG A 90 1.83 4.95 10.05
N LEU A 91 0.54 4.71 9.89
CA LEU A 91 -0.50 5.28 10.73
C LEU A 91 -1.48 4.21 11.16
N ILE A 92 -1.74 4.12 12.45
CA ILE A 92 -2.70 3.18 13.03
C ILE A 92 -3.81 3.97 13.67
N MET A 93 -5.04 3.65 13.32
CA MET A 93 -6.21 4.20 13.99
C MET A 93 -6.78 3.15 14.94
N VAL A 94 -6.55 3.34 16.22
CA VAL A 94 -7.16 2.52 17.28
C VAL A 94 -8.48 3.15 17.69
N ARG A 95 -9.50 2.31 17.87
CA ARG A 95 -10.84 2.72 18.29
C ARG A 95 -11.22 1.99 19.58
N PRO A 96 -12.07 2.57 20.43
CA PRO A 96 -12.64 1.83 21.55
C PRO A 96 -13.57 0.74 21.02
N TYR A 97 -13.16 -0.52 21.14
CA TYR A 97 -13.92 -1.65 20.61
C TYR A 97 -15.00 -2.13 21.58
N ASP A 98 -14.72 -2.08 22.89
CA ASP A 98 -15.67 -2.47 23.90
C ASP A 98 -16.45 -1.25 24.43
N LEU A 99 -17.74 -1.25 24.17
CA LEU A 99 -18.64 -0.17 24.61
C LEU A 99 -19.53 -0.56 25.78
N ASN A 100 -19.47 -1.78 26.25
CA ASN A 100 -20.43 -2.33 27.23
C ASN A 100 -19.91 -2.30 28.67
N MET A 101 -18.62 -2.06 28.87
CA MET A 101 -18.00 -2.04 30.21
C MET A 101 -18.02 -0.64 30.83
N GLY A 102 -18.15 -0.56 32.16
CA GLY A 102 -18.39 0.69 32.90
C GLY A 102 -17.34 1.79 32.73
N ASN A 103 -16.07 1.45 32.62
CA ASN A 103 -14.98 2.44 32.48
C ASN A 103 -14.31 2.36 31.11
N ARG A 104 -15.02 2.79 30.07
CA ARG A 104 -14.61 2.71 28.65
C ARG A 104 -13.27 3.39 28.37
N MET A 105 -13.00 4.52 29.01
CA MET A 105 -11.80 5.28 28.76
C MET A 105 -10.55 4.60 29.38
N GLU A 106 -10.71 3.93 30.48
CA GLU A 106 -9.63 3.20 31.13
C GLU A 106 -9.25 1.95 30.32
N ILE A 107 -10.27 1.18 29.90
CA ILE A 107 -10.06 0.02 29.01
C ILE A 107 -9.40 0.44 27.71
N PHE A 108 -9.85 1.56 27.11
CA PHE A 108 -9.26 2.07 25.90
C PHE A 108 -7.80 2.52 26.09
N ARG A 109 -7.50 3.14 27.23
CA ARG A 109 -6.13 3.49 27.58
C ARG A 109 -5.23 2.27 27.70
N GLU A 110 -5.70 1.23 28.41
CA GLU A 110 -4.99 -0.04 28.53
C GLU A 110 -4.76 -0.72 27.18
N ASP A 111 -5.75 -0.69 26.27
CA ASP A 111 -5.63 -1.21 24.91
C ASP A 111 -4.58 -0.45 24.09
N LEU A 112 -4.54 0.88 24.25
CA LEU A 112 -3.51 1.71 23.62
C LEU A 112 -2.11 1.41 24.16
N GLU A 113 -1.98 1.34 25.48
CA GLU A 113 -0.70 1.02 26.13
C GLU A 113 -0.20 -0.36 25.71
N PHE A 114 -1.04 -1.39 25.79
CA PHE A 114 -0.70 -2.75 25.37
C PHE A 114 -0.29 -2.84 23.89
N THR A 115 -1.05 -2.16 23.01
CA THR A 115 -0.73 -2.11 21.58
C THR A 115 0.59 -1.37 21.36
N GLY A 116 0.79 -0.26 22.06
CA GLY A 116 2.01 0.54 21.98
C GLY A 116 3.26 -0.24 22.43
N GLU A 117 3.18 -0.95 23.53
CA GLU A 117 4.26 -1.81 24.02
C GLU A 117 4.56 -2.95 23.04
N SER A 118 3.53 -3.57 22.48
CA SER A 118 3.67 -4.63 21.49
C SER A 118 4.40 -4.16 20.21
N ILE A 119 4.14 -2.92 19.78
CA ILE A 119 4.81 -2.31 18.63
C ILE A 119 6.27 -1.98 18.99
N LYS A 120 6.53 -1.38 20.16
CA LYS A 120 7.89 -1.05 20.63
C LYS A 120 8.75 -2.30 20.82
N ALA A 121 8.18 -3.37 21.35
CA ALA A 121 8.88 -4.65 21.55
C ALA A 121 9.40 -5.26 20.21
N ARG A 122 8.86 -4.84 19.07
CA ARG A 122 9.33 -5.23 17.73
C ARG A 122 10.32 -4.23 17.11
N GLY A 123 10.78 -3.23 17.88
CA GLY A 123 11.78 -2.27 17.45
C GLY A 123 11.24 -1.07 16.67
N TYR A 124 9.93 -0.82 16.74
CA TYR A 124 9.32 0.36 16.11
C TYR A 124 9.10 1.46 17.12
N ASP A 125 9.41 2.71 16.72
CA ASP A 125 9.16 3.89 17.52
C ASP A 125 7.96 4.68 17.01
N PHE A 126 7.35 5.45 17.93
CA PHE A 126 6.26 6.37 17.61
C PHE A 126 6.82 7.74 17.26
N GLY A 127 6.25 8.32 16.22
CA GLY A 127 6.61 9.64 15.77
C GLY A 127 5.62 10.17 14.74
N TRP A 128 5.91 11.34 14.20
CA TRP A 128 5.13 11.85 13.09
C TRP A 128 5.44 11.03 11.82
N PRO A 129 4.43 10.49 11.12
CA PRO A 129 4.67 9.64 9.97
C PRO A 129 5.30 10.45 8.82
N SER A 130 6.41 9.95 8.29
CA SER A 130 7.02 10.52 7.09
C SER A 130 6.24 10.12 5.83
N ASN A 131 6.26 10.97 4.82
CA ASN A 131 5.73 10.66 3.51
C ASN A 131 6.42 9.43 2.89
N LEU A 132 5.78 8.80 1.91
CA LEU A 132 6.44 7.79 1.10
C LEU A 132 7.62 8.42 0.38
N ASN A 133 8.76 7.72 0.40
CA ASN A 133 9.88 8.16 -0.42
C ASN A 133 9.50 8.00 -1.89
N VAL A 134 9.76 9.03 -2.67
CA VAL A 134 9.69 8.92 -4.13
C VAL A 134 10.81 7.97 -4.54
N TRP A 135 10.46 6.86 -5.16
CA TRP A 135 11.47 6.01 -5.78
C TRP A 135 12.05 6.79 -6.94
N ALA A 136 13.34 7.07 -6.86
CA ALA A 136 14.03 7.62 -8.01
C ALA A 136 13.90 6.61 -9.16
N GLU A 137 13.47 7.07 -10.33
CA GLU A 137 13.47 6.26 -11.52
C GLU A 137 14.92 5.81 -11.77
N SER A 138 15.15 4.51 -11.64
CA SER A 138 16.49 3.94 -11.81
C SER A 138 16.59 3.40 -13.22
N MET A 139 17.16 4.19 -14.14
CA MET A 139 17.51 3.71 -15.49
C MET A 139 18.28 2.38 -15.46
N PRO A 140 19.31 2.20 -14.60
CA PRO A 140 19.97 0.89 -14.49
C PRO A 140 19.04 -0.22 -14.02
N GLY A 141 18.12 0.07 -13.11
CA GLY A 141 17.12 -0.90 -12.63
C GLY A 141 16.15 -1.32 -13.73
N ALA A 142 15.66 -0.37 -14.50
CA ALA A 142 14.80 -0.62 -15.66
C ALA A 142 15.49 -1.46 -16.73
N LEU A 143 16.74 -1.13 -17.05
CA LEU A 143 17.57 -1.92 -17.96
C LEU A 143 17.79 -3.36 -17.45
N ALA A 144 18.10 -3.52 -16.16
CA ALA A 144 18.26 -4.84 -15.57
C ALA A 144 16.99 -5.68 -15.65
N CYS A 145 15.82 -5.09 -15.36
CA CYS A 145 14.53 -5.76 -15.52
C CYS A 145 14.27 -6.16 -16.99
N GLY A 146 14.57 -5.28 -17.94
CA GLY A 146 14.45 -5.57 -19.37
C GLY A 146 15.33 -6.74 -19.80
N ILE A 147 16.58 -6.78 -19.38
CA ILE A 147 17.50 -7.87 -19.65
C ILE A 147 16.98 -9.18 -19.07
N VAL A 148 16.52 -9.19 -17.82
CA VAL A 148 15.94 -10.38 -17.18
C VAL A 148 14.73 -10.90 -17.96
N LEU A 149 13.82 -10.02 -18.39
CA LEU A 149 12.66 -10.40 -19.19
C LEU A 149 13.07 -11.04 -20.53
N VAL A 150 14.07 -10.49 -21.22
CA VAL A 150 14.60 -11.06 -22.46
C VAL A 150 15.19 -12.45 -22.22
N PHE A 151 16.01 -12.63 -21.16
CA PHE A 151 16.58 -13.92 -20.82
C PHE A 151 15.51 -14.94 -20.42
N CYS A 152 14.53 -14.56 -19.63
CA CYS A 152 13.42 -15.45 -19.25
C CYS A 152 12.62 -15.89 -20.48
N SER A 153 12.31 -14.96 -21.38
CA SER A 153 11.62 -15.26 -22.64
C SER A 153 12.42 -16.21 -23.53
N TRP A 154 13.73 -15.96 -23.66
CA TRP A 154 14.64 -16.82 -24.42
C TRP A 154 14.73 -18.23 -23.81
N PHE A 155 14.90 -18.33 -22.49
CA PHE A 155 14.98 -19.60 -21.78
C PHE A 155 13.69 -20.41 -21.92
N TYR A 156 12.53 -19.74 -21.83
CA TYR A 156 11.24 -20.34 -22.04
C TYR A 156 11.10 -20.92 -23.46
N MET A 157 11.55 -20.18 -24.48
CA MET A 157 11.51 -20.60 -25.87
C MET A 157 12.45 -21.79 -26.14
N VAL A 158 13.66 -21.79 -25.57
CA VAL A 158 14.57 -22.94 -25.68
C VAL A 158 13.93 -24.17 -25.06
N ARG A 159 13.24 -24.04 -23.93
CA ARG A 159 12.60 -25.17 -23.27
C ARG A 159 11.40 -25.72 -24.05
N LEU A 160 10.62 -24.86 -24.70
CA LEU A 160 9.55 -25.30 -25.59
C LEU A 160 10.10 -26.09 -26.83
N ASN A 161 11.26 -25.65 -27.33
CA ASN A 161 11.87 -26.29 -28.51
C ASN A 161 12.55 -27.64 -28.20
N THR A 162 12.97 -27.88 -26.96
CA THR A 162 13.56 -29.14 -26.53
C THR A 162 12.54 -30.25 -26.19
N GLY A 163 11.26 -29.87 -26.01
CA GLY A 163 10.18 -30.76 -25.57
C GLY A 163 9.22 -31.26 -26.64
N GLY A 164 9.37 -30.92 -27.92
CA GLY A 164 8.47 -31.33 -28.99
C GLY A 164 9.04 -31.13 -30.39
N GLU A 165 8.55 -31.84 -31.37
CA GLU A 165 8.99 -31.87 -32.79
C GLU A 165 8.79 -30.51 -33.54
N GLY A 166 8.55 -29.41 -32.85
CA GLY A 166 8.35 -28.10 -33.43
C GLY A 166 9.63 -27.27 -33.53
N ASN A 167 10.26 -27.23 -34.69
CA ASN A 167 11.31 -26.29 -35.01
C ASN A 167 10.75 -24.84 -34.91
N VAL A 168 10.89 -24.20 -33.75
CA VAL A 168 10.63 -22.74 -33.64
C VAL A 168 11.63 -22.02 -34.55
N SER A 169 11.10 -21.48 -35.66
CA SER A 169 11.91 -20.76 -36.63
C SER A 169 12.69 -19.64 -35.96
N ILE A 170 13.97 -19.46 -36.33
CA ILE A 170 14.79 -18.32 -35.93
C ILE A 170 14.06 -16.98 -36.14
N ARG A 171 13.18 -16.91 -37.12
CA ARG A 171 12.31 -15.74 -37.37
C ARG A 171 11.35 -15.46 -36.24
N THR A 172 10.73 -16.50 -35.65
CA THR A 172 9.82 -16.34 -34.48
C THR A 172 10.58 -15.88 -33.26
N LEU A 173 11.80 -16.39 -33.05
CA LEU A 173 12.67 -15.98 -31.96
C LEU A 173 13.08 -14.51 -32.12
N SER A 174 13.52 -14.11 -33.32
CA SER A 174 13.89 -12.72 -33.61
C SER A 174 12.71 -11.76 -33.47
N PHE A 175 11.50 -12.17 -33.87
CA PHE A 175 10.30 -11.38 -33.69
C PHE A 175 9.95 -11.16 -32.21
N LEU A 176 10.06 -12.18 -31.38
CA LEU A 176 9.79 -12.07 -29.93
C LEU A 176 10.81 -11.20 -29.22
N ILE A 177 12.09 -11.29 -29.57
CA ILE A 177 13.14 -10.40 -29.04
C ILE A 177 12.85 -8.96 -29.46
N PHE A 178 12.50 -8.73 -30.73
CA PHE A 178 12.19 -7.41 -31.22
C PHE A 178 10.92 -6.82 -30.60
N ALA A 179 9.87 -7.63 -30.42
CA ALA A 179 8.63 -7.23 -29.75
C ALA A 179 8.89 -6.88 -28.25
N SER A 180 9.73 -7.65 -27.57
CA SER A 180 10.13 -7.36 -26.19
C SER A 180 10.91 -6.05 -26.09
N LEU A 181 11.79 -5.76 -27.03
CA LEU A 181 12.53 -4.49 -27.11
C LEU A 181 11.61 -3.29 -27.41
N LEU A 182 10.59 -3.46 -28.28
CA LEU A 182 9.62 -2.42 -28.58
C LEU A 182 8.73 -2.12 -27.36
N VAL A 183 8.25 -3.14 -26.64
CA VAL A 183 7.49 -2.94 -25.39
C VAL A 183 8.35 -2.22 -24.37
N PHE A 184 9.62 -2.58 -24.25
CA PHE A 184 10.55 -1.90 -23.36
C PHE A 184 10.78 -0.43 -23.75
N ALA A 185 10.95 -0.13 -25.03
CA ALA A 185 11.13 1.24 -25.53
C ALA A 185 9.85 2.09 -25.45
N GLY A 186 8.67 1.45 -25.41
CA GLY A 186 7.38 2.14 -25.27
C GLY A 186 6.97 2.42 -23.83
N ILE A 187 7.70 1.89 -22.84
CA ILE A 187 7.46 2.14 -21.41
C ILE A 187 8.30 3.35 -20.91
N PHE A 188 9.28 3.77 -21.68
CA PHE A 188 10.16 4.92 -21.43
C PHE A 188 9.99 5.99 -22.48
#